data_d358fa7d388c599f02b4227258d68720
#
_entry.id   d358fa7d388c599f02b4227258d68720
#
_cell.length_a   1.000
_cell.length_b   1.000
_cell.length_c   1.000
_cell.angle_alpha   90.00
_cell.angle_beta   90.00
_cell.angle_gamma   90.00
#
_symmetry.space_group_name_H-M   'P 1'
#
loop_
_entity.id
_entity.type
_entity.pdbx_description
1 polymer ?
#
loop_
_entity_poly.entity_id
_entity_poly.type
_entity_poly.pdbx_seq_one_letter_code
_entity_poly.pdbx_strand_id
1 'polypeptide(L)'
;FWAKGMEQDKINAYMTLYTALVTVAKTAAPMIPFMTEDIYQNLVRNLDPSAPESIHLCDFPVANEQHIDKELEDNMEAVLKIVVIGRACRNTANIKTKQPIGKMYVKADFALSEYFVEIIEDELNVKSVEFTEDVSAFTSYTFKPQLRTVGPKYGKYLKQIQQTLASLDGNQAMAKLKAEGALKLDNISDEVVLCEEDLLISMAQKEGYVS
;
A
#
# COMPACT_ATOMS: atom_id res chain seq x y z
N PHE A 1 -12.46 -2.34 -20.45
CA PHE A 1 -13.37 -3.38 -20.98
C PHE A 1 -14.79 -2.85 -21.24
N TRP A 2 -15.33 -1.97 -20.38
CA TRP A 2 -16.75 -1.53 -20.43
C TRP A 2 -17.02 -0.32 -21.34
N ALA A 3 -15.98 0.32 -21.87
CA ALA A 3 -16.13 1.46 -22.80
C ALA A 3 -16.89 1.02 -24.08
N LYS A 4 -17.68 1.92 -24.63
CA LYS A 4 -18.37 1.71 -25.91
C LYS A 4 -17.35 1.83 -27.05
N GLY A 5 -17.48 0.95 -28.04
CA GLY A 5 -16.57 0.92 -29.21
C GLY A 5 -15.43 -0.09 -29.05
N MET A 6 -14.66 -0.28 -30.13
CA MET A 6 -13.50 -1.17 -30.22
C MET A 6 -12.28 -0.31 -30.57
N GLU A 7 -11.89 0.54 -29.61
CA GLU A 7 -10.68 1.35 -29.72
C GLU A 7 -9.43 0.47 -29.51
N GLN A 8 -8.29 0.94 -29.97
CA GLN A 8 -7.03 0.19 -29.94
C GLN A 8 -6.66 -0.27 -28.52
N ASP A 9 -6.85 0.58 -27.54
CA ASP A 9 -6.59 0.26 -26.12
C ASP A 9 -7.44 -0.93 -25.65
N LYS A 10 -8.72 -0.93 -26.01
CA LYS A 10 -9.63 -2.05 -25.68
C LYS A 10 -9.21 -3.36 -26.37
N ILE A 11 -8.77 -3.26 -27.63
CA ILE A 11 -8.24 -4.42 -28.37
C ILE A 11 -6.99 -4.96 -27.66
N ASN A 12 -6.07 -4.07 -27.30
CA ASN A 12 -4.84 -4.43 -26.56
C ASN A 12 -5.17 -5.12 -25.23
N ALA A 13 -6.14 -4.59 -24.48
CA ALA A 13 -6.57 -5.18 -23.22
C ALA A 13 -7.15 -6.60 -23.40
N TYR A 14 -7.99 -6.81 -24.42
CA TYR A 14 -8.52 -8.15 -24.74
C TYR A 14 -7.42 -9.10 -25.19
N MET A 15 -6.50 -8.65 -26.04
CA MET A 15 -5.41 -9.51 -26.52
C MET A 15 -4.44 -9.89 -25.39
N THR A 16 -4.17 -8.98 -24.48
CA THR A 16 -3.37 -9.26 -23.28
C THR A 16 -4.04 -10.30 -22.40
N LEU A 17 -5.35 -10.13 -22.14
CA LEU A 17 -6.13 -11.10 -21.36
C LEU A 17 -6.18 -12.47 -22.04
N TYR A 18 -6.44 -12.51 -23.34
CA TYR A 18 -6.45 -13.74 -24.14
C TYR A 18 -5.10 -14.48 -24.04
N THR A 19 -3.99 -13.76 -24.26
CA THR A 19 -2.64 -14.33 -24.20
C THR A 19 -2.35 -14.87 -22.79
N ALA A 20 -2.69 -14.12 -21.75
CA ALA A 20 -2.51 -14.54 -20.37
C ALA A 20 -3.33 -15.81 -20.05
N LEU A 21 -4.62 -15.84 -20.42
CA LEU A 21 -5.50 -16.98 -20.15
C LEU A 21 -5.02 -18.24 -20.87
N VAL A 22 -4.67 -18.14 -22.15
CA VAL A 22 -4.16 -19.29 -22.93
C VAL A 22 -2.84 -19.80 -22.38
N THR A 23 -1.94 -18.89 -22.00
CA THR A 23 -0.64 -19.25 -21.40
C THR A 23 -0.81 -19.95 -20.06
N VAL A 24 -1.66 -19.41 -19.18
CA VAL A 24 -2.00 -20.04 -17.89
C VAL A 24 -2.65 -21.40 -18.10
N ALA A 25 -3.59 -21.52 -19.04
CA ALA A 25 -4.23 -22.79 -19.35
C ALA A 25 -3.20 -23.84 -19.81
N LYS A 26 -2.30 -23.50 -20.73
CA LYS A 26 -1.23 -24.39 -21.19
C LYS A 26 -0.28 -24.80 -20.05
N THR A 27 0.08 -23.86 -19.19
CA THR A 27 0.96 -24.13 -18.03
C THR A 27 0.29 -25.06 -17.02
N ALA A 28 -1.01 -24.89 -16.79
CA ALA A 28 -1.79 -25.66 -15.82
C ALA A 28 -2.31 -27.00 -16.36
N ALA A 29 -2.26 -27.23 -17.68
CA ALA A 29 -2.81 -28.41 -18.32
C ALA A 29 -2.35 -29.76 -17.70
N PRO A 30 -1.08 -29.94 -17.30
CA PRO A 30 -0.67 -31.18 -16.64
C PRO A 30 -1.33 -31.43 -15.28
N MET A 31 -1.79 -30.38 -14.60
CA MET A 31 -2.37 -30.45 -13.24
C MET A 31 -3.90 -30.53 -13.25
N ILE A 32 -4.54 -29.77 -14.14
CA ILE A 32 -6.01 -29.68 -14.24
C ILE A 32 -6.50 -29.90 -15.68
N PRO A 33 -6.28 -31.10 -16.23
CA PRO A 33 -6.39 -31.37 -17.66
C PRO A 33 -7.78 -31.05 -18.24
N PHE A 34 -8.84 -31.35 -17.55
CA PHE A 34 -10.21 -31.21 -18.11
C PHE A 34 -10.64 -29.76 -18.23
N MET A 35 -10.35 -28.92 -17.19
CA MET A 35 -10.74 -27.53 -17.22
C MET A 35 -9.91 -26.74 -18.24
N THR A 36 -8.62 -27.04 -18.33
CA THR A 36 -7.74 -26.37 -19.30
C THR A 36 -8.06 -26.75 -20.74
N GLU A 37 -8.47 -28.00 -20.96
CA GLU A 37 -8.97 -28.45 -22.27
C GLU A 37 -10.23 -27.69 -22.66
N ASP A 38 -11.19 -27.55 -21.76
CA ASP A 38 -12.42 -26.78 -22.02
C ASP A 38 -12.15 -25.33 -22.36
N ILE A 39 -11.26 -24.68 -21.59
CA ILE A 39 -10.80 -23.31 -21.86
C ILE A 39 -10.16 -23.23 -23.27
N TYR A 40 -9.29 -24.16 -23.61
CA TYR A 40 -8.58 -24.18 -24.89
C TYR A 40 -9.54 -24.37 -26.06
N GLN A 41 -10.47 -25.32 -25.96
CA GLN A 41 -11.46 -25.55 -26.98
C GLN A 41 -12.29 -24.28 -27.25
N ASN A 42 -12.71 -23.58 -26.21
CA ASN A 42 -13.52 -22.36 -26.32
C ASN A 42 -12.74 -21.14 -26.82
N LEU A 43 -11.53 -20.94 -26.33
CA LEU A 43 -10.75 -19.71 -26.64
C LEU A 43 -9.89 -19.87 -27.91
N VAL A 44 -9.39 -21.06 -28.21
CA VAL A 44 -8.42 -21.27 -29.29
C VAL A 44 -9.03 -22.06 -30.41
N ARG A 45 -9.42 -23.32 -30.16
CA ARG A 45 -9.81 -24.26 -31.19
C ARG A 45 -11.07 -23.84 -31.97
N ASN A 46 -12.05 -23.27 -31.28
CA ASN A 46 -13.27 -22.76 -31.93
C ASN A 46 -13.01 -21.54 -32.83
N LEU A 47 -11.94 -20.79 -32.59
CA LEU A 47 -11.57 -19.61 -33.37
C LEU A 47 -10.60 -19.96 -34.51
N ASP A 48 -9.70 -20.90 -34.25
CA ASP A 48 -8.69 -21.35 -35.20
C ASP A 48 -8.71 -22.89 -35.33
N PRO A 49 -9.43 -23.41 -36.32
CA PRO A 49 -9.46 -24.85 -36.61
C PRO A 49 -8.10 -25.45 -37.01
N SER A 50 -7.11 -24.65 -37.34
CA SER A 50 -5.75 -25.13 -37.64
C SER A 50 -4.88 -25.35 -36.40
N ALA A 51 -5.29 -24.85 -35.24
CA ALA A 51 -4.62 -25.10 -33.99
C ALA A 51 -4.66 -26.60 -33.60
N PRO A 52 -3.75 -27.11 -32.74
CA PRO A 52 -3.79 -28.49 -32.26
C PRO A 52 -5.17 -28.88 -31.71
N GLU A 53 -5.58 -30.13 -31.91
CA GLU A 53 -6.91 -30.63 -31.52
C GLU A 53 -7.15 -30.57 -30.00
N SER A 54 -6.09 -30.60 -29.21
CA SER A 54 -6.12 -30.57 -27.75
C SER A 54 -5.00 -29.71 -27.19
N ILE A 55 -5.24 -29.08 -26.04
CA ILE A 55 -4.21 -28.34 -25.31
C ILE A 55 -3.00 -29.22 -24.96
N HIS A 56 -3.23 -30.52 -24.76
CA HIS A 56 -2.21 -31.51 -24.43
C HIS A 56 -1.27 -31.85 -25.60
N LEU A 57 -1.59 -31.40 -26.79
CA LEU A 57 -0.74 -31.49 -27.98
C LEU A 57 0.04 -30.20 -28.25
N CYS A 58 -0.18 -29.17 -27.43
CA CYS A 58 0.55 -27.92 -27.52
C CYS A 58 1.90 -28.00 -26.80
N ASP A 59 2.87 -27.24 -27.29
CA ASP A 59 4.13 -27.04 -26.56
C ASP A 59 3.89 -26.30 -25.24
N PHE A 60 4.70 -26.64 -24.24
CA PHE A 60 4.71 -25.95 -22.97
C PHE A 60 5.19 -24.48 -23.16
N PRO A 61 4.55 -23.49 -22.53
CA PRO A 61 4.90 -22.09 -22.72
C PRO A 61 6.33 -21.78 -22.34
N VAL A 62 7.00 -21.00 -23.16
CA VAL A 62 8.35 -20.48 -22.88
C VAL A 62 8.24 -18.98 -22.63
N ALA A 63 8.95 -18.50 -21.59
CA ALA A 63 8.96 -17.07 -21.28
C ALA A 63 9.62 -16.27 -22.42
N ASN A 64 8.99 -15.16 -22.80
CA ASN A 64 9.57 -14.21 -23.73
C ASN A 64 10.23 -13.08 -22.94
N GLU A 65 11.54 -13.15 -22.78
CA GLU A 65 12.33 -12.16 -22.02
C GLU A 65 12.21 -10.74 -22.57
N GLN A 66 11.89 -10.59 -23.87
CA GLN A 66 11.71 -9.28 -24.49
C GLN A 66 10.47 -8.52 -23.98
N HIS A 67 9.53 -9.22 -23.37
CA HIS A 67 8.33 -8.62 -22.76
C HIS A 67 8.50 -8.29 -21.28
N ILE A 68 9.66 -8.61 -20.69
CA ILE A 68 9.96 -8.29 -19.29
C ILE A 68 10.46 -6.86 -19.22
N ASP A 69 9.64 -5.97 -18.68
CA ASP A 69 9.99 -4.59 -18.35
C ASP A 69 10.05 -4.45 -16.83
N LYS A 70 11.27 -4.48 -16.30
CA LYS A 70 11.49 -4.49 -14.86
C LYS A 70 11.05 -3.20 -14.19
N GLU A 71 11.24 -2.07 -14.86
CA GLU A 71 10.83 -0.77 -14.36
C GLU A 71 9.30 -0.67 -14.26
N LEU A 72 8.62 -1.13 -15.31
CA LEU A 72 7.15 -1.21 -15.31
C LEU A 72 6.62 -2.13 -14.21
N GLU A 73 7.24 -3.31 -14.03
CA GLU A 73 6.85 -4.27 -12.98
C GLU A 73 7.01 -3.66 -11.58
N ASP A 74 8.17 -3.04 -11.29
CA ASP A 74 8.46 -2.44 -9.99
C ASP A 74 7.50 -1.27 -9.69
N ASN A 75 7.20 -0.42 -10.68
CA ASN A 75 6.23 0.65 -10.55
C ASN A 75 4.81 0.13 -10.31
N MET A 76 4.38 -0.92 -11.04
CA MET A 76 3.07 -1.54 -10.85
C MET A 76 2.97 -2.26 -9.49
N GLU A 77 4.06 -2.85 -8.99
CA GLU A 77 4.08 -3.41 -7.63
C GLU A 77 3.89 -2.32 -6.57
N ALA A 78 4.51 -1.14 -6.76
CA ALA A 78 4.31 0.02 -5.89
C ALA A 78 2.86 0.50 -5.93
N VAL A 79 2.25 0.62 -7.12
CA VAL A 79 0.82 0.97 -7.30
C VAL A 79 -0.06 -0.01 -6.55
N LEU A 80 0.17 -1.31 -6.74
CA LEU A 80 -0.61 -2.36 -6.07
C LEU A 80 -0.55 -2.25 -4.55
N LYS A 81 0.64 -2.04 -3.99
CA LYS A 81 0.85 -1.83 -2.54
C LYS A 81 0.07 -0.61 -2.03
N ILE A 82 0.15 0.51 -2.75
CA ILE A 82 -0.56 1.75 -2.40
C ILE A 82 -2.08 1.53 -2.44
N VAL A 83 -2.60 0.87 -3.48
CA VAL A 83 -4.03 0.58 -3.61
C VAL A 83 -4.52 -0.34 -2.48
N VAL A 84 -3.77 -1.38 -2.14
CA VAL A 84 -4.12 -2.30 -1.02
C VAL A 84 -4.20 -1.54 0.30
N ILE A 85 -3.18 -0.73 0.62
CA ILE A 85 -3.15 0.09 1.83
C ILE A 85 -4.27 1.12 1.82
N GLY A 86 -4.48 1.81 0.70
CA GLY A 86 -5.55 2.80 0.55
C GLY A 86 -6.95 2.22 0.75
N ARG A 87 -7.21 1.00 0.25
CA ARG A 87 -8.46 0.28 0.53
C ARG A 87 -8.61 -0.10 2.00
N ALA A 88 -7.52 -0.51 2.66
CA ALA A 88 -7.53 -0.79 4.10
C ALA A 88 -7.84 0.47 4.91
N CYS A 89 -7.23 1.61 4.58
CA CYS A 89 -7.53 2.90 5.23
C CYS A 89 -9.00 3.30 5.06
N ARG A 90 -9.55 3.16 3.85
CA ARG A 90 -10.99 3.42 3.60
C ARG A 90 -11.89 2.54 4.46
N ASN A 91 -11.57 1.25 4.57
CA ASN A 91 -12.34 0.31 5.39
C ASN A 91 -12.27 0.68 6.88
N THR A 92 -11.10 1.02 7.38
CA THR A 92 -10.91 1.46 8.78
C THR A 92 -11.72 2.73 9.08
N ALA A 93 -11.77 3.66 8.12
CA ALA A 93 -12.54 4.90 8.22
C ALA A 93 -14.04 4.74 7.94
N ASN A 94 -14.51 3.54 7.57
CA ASN A 94 -15.89 3.30 7.09
C ASN A 94 -16.29 4.18 5.88
N ILE A 95 -15.33 4.55 5.03
CA ILE A 95 -15.57 5.31 3.80
C ILE A 95 -15.83 4.33 2.65
N LYS A 96 -17.04 4.36 2.10
CA LYS A 96 -17.39 3.49 0.97
C LYS A 96 -16.55 3.79 -0.27
N THR A 97 -16.17 2.78 -1.05
CA THR A 97 -15.36 2.96 -2.28
C THR A 97 -16.01 3.92 -3.28
N LYS A 98 -17.34 3.96 -3.35
CA LYS A 98 -18.10 4.88 -4.22
C LYS A 98 -18.05 6.34 -3.76
N GLN A 99 -17.65 6.62 -2.52
CA GLN A 99 -17.53 7.98 -2.01
C GLN A 99 -16.18 8.56 -2.42
N PRO A 100 -16.16 9.65 -3.22
CA PRO A 100 -14.89 10.25 -3.63
C PRO A 100 -14.19 10.90 -2.44
N ILE A 101 -12.86 10.78 -2.40
CA ILE A 101 -11.97 11.47 -1.46
C ILE A 101 -11.32 12.63 -2.20
N GLY A 102 -11.19 13.79 -1.55
CA GLY A 102 -10.61 14.97 -2.17
C GLY A 102 -9.12 14.82 -2.43
N LYS A 103 -8.36 14.32 -1.45
CA LYS A 103 -6.92 14.20 -1.53
C LYS A 103 -6.39 13.03 -0.72
N MET A 104 -5.36 12.38 -1.23
CA MET A 104 -4.64 11.31 -0.56
C MET A 104 -3.15 11.66 -0.51
N TYR A 105 -2.53 11.45 0.64
CA TYR A 105 -1.10 11.61 0.83
C TYR A 105 -0.44 10.25 0.99
N VAL A 106 0.58 10.00 0.20
CA VAL A 106 1.37 8.77 0.25
C VAL A 106 2.75 9.10 0.79
N LYS A 107 3.12 8.51 1.93
CA LYS A 107 4.48 8.63 2.42
C LYS A 107 5.39 7.69 1.65
N ALA A 108 6.24 8.25 0.82
CA ALA A 108 7.26 7.52 0.07
C ALA A 108 8.46 8.42 -0.20
N ASP A 109 9.62 7.81 -0.41
CA ASP A 109 10.87 8.42 -0.84
C ASP A 109 11.05 8.40 -2.37
N PHE A 110 10.01 7.99 -3.09
CA PHE A 110 9.93 7.94 -4.54
C PHE A 110 8.66 8.63 -5.03
N ALA A 111 8.65 9.01 -6.30
CA ALA A 111 7.48 9.51 -7.00
C ALA A 111 7.19 8.62 -8.22
N LEU A 112 5.92 8.36 -8.46
CA LEU A 112 5.45 7.66 -9.65
C LEU A 112 5.13 8.66 -10.77
N SER A 113 5.24 8.23 -12.04
CA SER A 113 4.80 9.05 -13.16
C SER A 113 3.28 9.25 -13.15
N GLU A 114 2.80 10.28 -13.82
CA GLU A 114 1.38 10.66 -13.90
C GLU A 114 0.47 9.49 -14.28
N TYR A 115 0.91 8.66 -15.22
CA TYR A 115 0.18 7.44 -15.63
C TYR A 115 -0.13 6.49 -14.46
N PHE A 116 0.83 6.24 -13.58
CA PHE A 116 0.62 5.37 -12.43
C PHE A 116 -0.20 6.04 -11.33
N VAL A 117 -0.08 7.37 -11.21
CA VAL A 117 -0.86 8.17 -10.27
C VAL A 117 -2.34 8.11 -10.65
N GLU A 118 -2.69 8.28 -11.93
CA GLU A 118 -4.06 8.16 -12.44
C GLU A 118 -4.68 6.79 -12.12
N ILE A 119 -3.91 5.70 -12.24
CA ILE A 119 -4.39 4.36 -11.87
C ILE A 119 -4.77 4.32 -10.37
N ILE A 120 -3.94 4.91 -9.49
CA ILE A 120 -4.22 4.95 -8.05
C ILE A 120 -5.47 5.79 -7.77
N GLU A 121 -5.62 6.93 -8.43
CA GLU A 121 -6.75 7.83 -8.30
C GLU A 121 -8.06 7.15 -8.70
N ASP A 122 -8.07 6.46 -9.82
CA ASP A 122 -9.23 5.72 -10.32
C ASP A 122 -9.60 4.54 -9.41
N GLU A 123 -8.61 3.71 -9.03
CA GLU A 123 -8.83 2.52 -8.21
C GLU A 123 -9.29 2.85 -6.78
N LEU A 124 -8.87 3.97 -6.25
CA LEU A 124 -9.24 4.42 -4.91
C LEU A 124 -10.35 5.48 -4.91
N ASN A 125 -10.83 5.93 -6.06
CA ASN A 125 -11.79 7.03 -6.20
C ASN A 125 -11.35 8.26 -5.41
N VAL A 126 -10.14 8.73 -5.71
CA VAL A 126 -9.49 9.90 -5.11
C VAL A 126 -9.27 10.94 -6.20
N LYS A 127 -9.46 12.22 -5.91
CA LYS A 127 -9.31 13.29 -6.89
C LYS A 127 -7.87 13.72 -7.12
N SER A 128 -6.99 13.49 -6.15
CA SER A 128 -5.58 13.88 -6.21
C SER A 128 -4.76 13.03 -5.24
N VAL A 129 -3.63 12.54 -5.70
CA VAL A 129 -2.63 11.82 -4.89
C VAL A 129 -1.36 12.66 -4.83
N GLU A 130 -0.84 12.87 -3.64
CA GLU A 130 0.46 13.55 -3.39
C GLU A 130 1.42 12.63 -2.66
N PHE A 131 2.64 12.56 -3.18
CA PHE A 131 3.75 11.88 -2.52
C PHE A 131 4.49 12.85 -1.62
N THR A 132 4.77 12.44 -0.38
CA THR A 132 5.48 13.26 0.60
C THR A 132 6.39 12.40 1.47
N GLU A 133 7.55 12.91 1.80
CA GLU A 133 8.45 12.27 2.76
C GLU A 133 8.03 12.58 4.21
N ASP A 134 7.42 13.74 4.42
CA ASP A 134 7.01 14.21 5.74
C ASP A 134 5.48 14.19 5.93
N VAL A 135 5.04 13.34 6.85
CA VAL A 135 3.64 13.23 7.26
C VAL A 135 3.33 13.92 8.59
N SER A 136 4.30 14.66 9.16
CA SER A 136 4.13 15.36 10.45
C SER A 136 3.01 16.40 10.42
N ALA A 137 2.72 16.94 9.23
CA ALA A 137 1.60 17.86 9.04
C ALA A 137 0.23 17.21 9.30
N PHE A 138 0.09 15.89 9.08
CA PHE A 138 -1.17 15.14 9.12
C PHE A 138 -1.30 14.21 10.32
N THR A 139 -0.18 13.96 11.02
CA THR A 139 -0.11 13.08 12.19
C THR A 139 0.25 13.85 13.44
N SER A 140 -0.22 13.38 14.57
CA SER A 140 0.22 13.82 15.89
C SER A 140 0.71 12.62 16.69
N TYR A 141 1.83 12.78 17.38
CA TYR A 141 2.33 11.78 18.30
C TYR A 141 1.85 12.08 19.69
N THR A 142 1.42 11.04 20.42
CA THR A 142 1.11 11.11 21.84
C THR A 142 2.03 10.17 22.60
N PHE A 143 2.55 10.68 23.69
CA PHE A 143 3.50 9.96 24.52
C PHE A 143 2.86 9.60 25.87
N LYS A 144 3.03 8.34 26.29
CA LYS A 144 2.66 7.86 27.62
C LYS A 144 3.88 7.18 28.24
N PRO A 145 4.13 7.34 29.55
CA PRO A 145 5.24 6.66 30.17
C PRO A 145 4.99 5.15 30.22
N GLN A 146 6.00 4.35 29.88
CA GLN A 146 5.98 2.91 30.07
C GLN A 146 6.19 2.62 31.55
N LEU A 147 5.12 2.24 32.25
CA LEU A 147 5.14 2.07 33.70
C LEU A 147 6.16 1.03 34.18
N ARG A 148 6.45 0.04 33.36
CA ARG A 148 7.38 -1.05 33.68
C ARG A 148 8.83 -0.57 33.80
N THR A 149 9.23 0.40 32.97
CA THR A 149 10.59 0.94 32.91
C THR A 149 10.73 2.23 33.72
N VAL A 150 9.73 3.13 33.62
CA VAL A 150 9.73 4.43 34.30
C VAL A 150 9.41 4.31 35.80
N GLY A 151 8.58 3.34 36.18
CA GLY A 151 8.20 3.14 37.60
C GLY A 151 9.37 2.93 38.54
N PRO A 152 10.31 2.00 38.25
CA PRO A 152 11.49 1.78 39.08
C PRO A 152 12.47 2.96 39.08
N LYS A 153 12.58 3.72 37.98
CA LYS A 153 13.52 4.81 37.82
C LYS A 153 12.97 6.12 38.44
N TYR A 154 11.70 6.44 38.18
CA TYR A 154 11.12 7.76 38.45
C TYR A 154 9.71 7.68 39.08
N GLY A 155 9.44 6.65 39.89
CA GLY A 155 8.11 6.41 40.49
C GLY A 155 7.50 7.60 41.24
N LYS A 156 8.31 8.41 41.94
CA LYS A 156 7.86 9.62 42.64
C LYS A 156 7.32 10.70 41.73
N TYR A 157 7.80 10.75 40.48
CA TYR A 157 7.49 11.80 39.49
C TYR A 157 6.49 11.31 38.40
N LEU A 158 5.95 10.13 38.48
CA LEU A 158 5.11 9.52 37.49
C LEU A 158 3.93 10.40 37.05
N LYS A 159 3.24 11.03 38.01
CA LYS A 159 2.14 11.96 37.69
C LYS A 159 2.60 13.19 36.94
N GLN A 160 3.74 13.75 37.33
CA GLN A 160 4.31 14.93 36.68
C GLN A 160 4.81 14.59 35.28
N ILE A 161 5.45 13.42 35.11
CA ILE A 161 5.88 12.91 33.80
C ILE A 161 4.67 12.73 32.88
N GLN A 162 3.57 12.13 33.36
CA GLN A 162 2.34 11.98 32.58
C GLN A 162 1.74 13.32 32.15
N GLN A 163 1.69 14.28 33.05
CA GLN A 163 1.15 15.61 32.76
C GLN A 163 2.03 16.37 31.75
N THR A 164 3.34 16.32 31.93
CA THR A 164 4.29 16.98 31.04
C THR A 164 4.22 16.33 29.63
N LEU A 165 4.24 15.00 29.54
CA LEU A 165 4.11 14.30 28.26
C LEU A 165 2.78 14.57 27.55
N ALA A 166 1.69 14.75 28.29
CA ALA A 166 0.38 15.10 27.73
C ALA A 166 0.30 16.55 27.23
N SER A 167 1.13 17.46 27.76
CA SER A 167 1.17 18.87 27.37
C SER A 167 2.19 19.19 26.27
N LEU A 168 3.09 18.25 25.95
CA LEU A 168 4.11 18.43 24.90
C LEU A 168 3.49 18.41 23.50
N ASP A 169 4.05 19.21 22.60
CA ASP A 169 3.83 19.02 21.17
C ASP A 169 4.46 17.69 20.72
N GLY A 170 3.59 16.73 20.41
CA GLY A 170 4.02 15.37 20.07
C GLY A 170 4.97 15.31 18.88
N ASN A 171 4.80 16.19 17.88
CA ASN A 171 5.67 16.19 16.71
C ASN A 171 7.07 16.73 17.03
N GLN A 172 7.15 17.81 17.81
CA GLN A 172 8.43 18.34 18.27
C GLN A 172 9.15 17.37 19.23
N ALA A 173 8.41 16.72 20.12
CA ALA A 173 8.95 15.71 21.03
C ALA A 173 9.50 14.50 20.26
N MET A 174 8.81 14.07 19.21
CA MET A 174 9.27 12.97 18.34
C MET A 174 10.52 13.34 17.55
N ALA A 175 10.61 14.57 17.05
CA ALA A 175 11.79 15.06 16.35
C ALA A 175 13.02 15.09 17.28
N LYS A 176 12.85 15.56 18.52
CA LYS A 176 13.92 15.56 19.54
C LYS A 176 14.35 14.14 19.91
N LEU A 177 13.39 13.24 20.14
CA LEU A 177 13.67 11.84 20.47
C LEU A 177 14.49 11.15 19.37
N LYS A 178 14.17 11.42 18.09
CA LYS A 178 14.94 10.87 16.96
C LYS A 178 16.34 11.48 16.81
N ALA A 179 16.49 12.77 17.13
CA ALA A 179 17.78 13.48 17.00
C ALA A 179 18.72 13.17 18.16
N GLU A 180 18.21 13.11 19.39
CA GLU A 180 19.01 13.03 20.62
C GLU A 180 18.97 11.62 21.28
N GLY A 181 18.10 10.72 20.79
CA GLY A 181 17.88 9.37 21.36
C GLY A 181 17.18 9.38 22.72
N ALA A 182 16.88 10.54 23.29
CA ALA A 182 16.22 10.70 24.58
C ALA A 182 15.43 12.01 24.65
N LEU A 183 14.36 12.01 25.46
CA LEU A 183 13.53 13.18 25.73
C LEU A 183 13.85 13.70 27.13
N LYS A 184 14.37 14.91 27.23
CA LYS A 184 14.61 15.60 28.51
C LYS A 184 13.37 16.37 28.92
N LEU A 185 12.95 16.21 30.19
CA LEU A 185 11.81 16.89 30.77
C LEU A 185 12.31 17.93 31.78
N ASP A 186 12.61 19.16 31.31
CA ASP A 186 13.21 20.22 32.09
C ASP A 186 12.29 20.82 33.17
N ASN A 187 10.99 20.47 33.16
CA ASN A 187 9.98 21.01 34.06
C ASN A 187 9.81 20.23 35.39
N ILE A 188 10.64 19.23 35.62
CA ILE A 188 10.59 18.39 36.83
C ILE A 188 11.85 18.63 37.66
N SER A 189 11.76 18.63 39.00
CA SER A 189 12.81 19.03 39.93
C SER A 189 14.15 18.28 39.80
N ASP A 190 14.11 17.04 39.25
CA ASP A 190 15.27 16.25 38.88
C ASP A 190 15.31 16.11 37.37
N GLU A 191 16.50 16.08 36.80
CA GLU A 191 16.68 15.90 35.35
C GLU A 191 16.14 14.51 34.89
N VAL A 192 14.88 14.49 34.44
CA VAL A 192 14.25 13.27 33.96
C VAL A 192 14.59 13.10 32.49
N VAL A 193 15.32 12.05 32.17
CA VAL A 193 15.66 11.67 30.80
C VAL A 193 14.94 10.37 30.45
N LEU A 194 14.07 10.39 29.43
CA LEU A 194 13.31 9.26 28.97
C LEU A 194 13.84 8.81 27.61
N CYS A 195 14.25 7.56 27.53
CA CYS A 195 14.61 6.91 26.26
C CYS A 195 13.36 6.35 25.56
N GLU A 196 13.53 5.92 24.31
CA GLU A 196 12.43 5.33 23.54
C GLU A 196 11.74 4.16 24.26
N GLU A 197 12.52 3.32 24.96
CA GLU A 197 12.04 2.18 25.76
C GLU A 197 11.19 2.59 26.97
N ASP A 198 11.33 3.82 27.44
CA ASP A 198 10.59 4.39 28.56
C ASP A 198 9.24 5.01 28.14
N LEU A 199 8.96 5.04 26.84
CA LEU A 199 7.83 5.72 26.24
C LEU A 199 6.93 4.75 25.45
N LEU A 200 5.63 4.83 25.71
CA LEU A 200 4.61 4.28 24.81
C LEU A 200 4.23 5.37 23.81
N ILE A 201 4.72 5.24 22.61
CA ILE A 201 4.48 6.20 21.52
C ILE A 201 3.25 5.71 20.73
N SER A 202 2.21 6.54 20.71
CA SER A 202 1.03 6.30 19.90
C SER A 202 0.93 7.40 18.85
N MET A 203 0.73 7.00 17.59
CA MET A 203 0.47 7.91 16.48
C MET A 203 -1.04 8.07 16.33
N ALA A 204 -1.51 9.30 16.35
CA ALA A 204 -2.90 9.66 16.07
C ALA A 204 -2.94 10.58 14.86
N GLN A 205 -4.04 10.52 14.12
CA GLN A 205 -4.26 11.41 12.99
C GLN A 205 -4.83 12.74 13.50
N LYS A 206 -4.51 13.83 12.81
CA LYS A 206 -5.18 15.10 13.04
C LYS A 206 -6.62 15.02 12.54
N GLU A 207 -7.50 15.83 13.14
CA GLU A 207 -8.90 15.91 12.75
C GLU A 207 -9.04 16.19 11.25
N GLY A 208 -9.88 15.40 10.58
CA GLY A 208 -10.10 15.47 9.14
C GLY A 208 -9.22 14.55 8.29
N TYR A 209 -8.26 13.84 8.87
CA TYR A 209 -7.42 12.86 8.18
C TYR A 209 -7.66 11.45 8.71
N VAL A 210 -7.42 10.46 7.83
CA VAL A 210 -7.54 9.03 8.13
C VAL A 210 -6.33 8.28 7.54
N SER A 211 -5.78 7.33 8.27
CA SER A 211 -4.66 6.47 7.80
C SER A 211 -4.93 4.99 8.10
#